data_8bb4985e0c3424b6dc08a31ca9053c24
#
_entry.id   8bb4985e0c3424b6dc08a31ca9053c24
#
_cell.length_a   1.000
_cell.length_b   1.000
_cell.length_c   1.000
_cell.angle_alpha   90.00
_cell.angle_beta   90.00
_cell.angle_gamma   90.00
#
_symmetry.space_group_name_H-M   'P 1'
#
loop_
_entity.id
_entity.type
_entity.pdbx_description
1 polymer ?
#
loop_
_entity_poly.entity_id
_entity_poly.type
_entity_poly.pdbx_seq_one_letter_code
_entity_poly.pdbx_strand_id
1 'polypeptide(L)'
;QLIATPGGNWGGMEKHTADLAEELARCGHKVHVLAHPDYRHRFSHTINFHPLPVQWGRRNPLLKLRLRQMLRKLSPDVLHAQGSKAAALISGMGAHGNITVGTVHGTKSSHKDFCKLDGVIAVSKGIQQALSHPNTKLIHNGIKPQGSGAKTTHPIPGAQAFAVAVGRLEPVKQFSNLVSAWAALKPPLSLYILGDGSEADKLKAQIQRLGAESFIKLPGYEDNPTAWLQQASVCVISSEREGFPYALIEALLARCPVLSTPVNGALDLLPAESLATATGLNALQTLLSVQLADPGSLRKSQEACFEHASRELTLKAM
;
A
#
# COMPACT_ATOMS: atom_id res chain seq x y z
N GLN A 1 3.58 11.93 14.59
CA GLN A 1 3.88 10.71 13.83
C GLN A 1 5.35 10.70 13.38
N LEU A 2 6.00 9.54 13.40
CA LEU A 2 7.39 9.37 12.99
C LEU A 2 7.48 8.44 11.78
N ILE A 3 8.04 8.95 10.68
CA ILE A 3 8.43 8.19 9.48
C ILE A 3 9.96 8.10 9.45
N ALA A 4 10.52 6.91 9.45
CA ALA A 4 11.97 6.68 9.47
C ALA A 4 12.51 6.08 8.15
N THR A 5 11.84 6.32 7.03
CA THR A 5 12.35 5.98 5.69
C THR A 5 13.20 7.12 5.14
N PRO A 6 14.34 6.80 4.48
CA PRO A 6 15.11 7.81 3.77
C PRO A 6 14.28 8.44 2.66
N GLY A 7 14.57 9.68 2.29
CA GLY A 7 13.88 10.41 1.23
C GLY A 7 13.92 9.72 -0.14
N GLY A 8 13.24 10.31 -1.10
CA GLY A 8 13.23 9.87 -2.50
C GLY A 8 12.15 8.85 -2.89
N ASN A 9 11.68 8.01 -1.98
CA ASN A 9 10.64 7.01 -2.27
C ASN A 9 9.35 7.32 -1.53
N TRP A 10 8.25 7.47 -2.28
CA TRP A 10 6.90 7.63 -1.73
C TRP A 10 6.10 6.35 -1.97
N GLY A 11 5.75 5.64 -0.91
CA GLY A 11 5.03 4.36 -0.98
C GLY A 11 3.77 4.35 -0.12
N GLY A 12 3.16 3.18 0.00
CA GLY A 12 1.90 3.01 0.75
C GLY A 12 1.99 3.42 2.22
N MET A 13 3.11 3.17 2.90
CA MET A 13 3.29 3.57 4.30
C MET A 13 3.37 5.10 4.45
N GLU A 14 4.10 5.77 3.57
CA GLU A 14 4.22 7.22 3.56
C GLU A 14 2.87 7.88 3.23
N LYS A 15 2.15 7.35 2.21
CA LYS A 15 0.79 7.78 1.87
C LYS A 15 -0.17 7.59 3.05
N HIS A 16 -0.16 6.40 3.68
CA HIS A 16 -0.96 6.14 4.88
C HIS A 16 -0.68 7.18 5.98
N THR A 17 0.59 7.49 6.24
CA THR A 17 0.94 8.46 7.28
C THR A 17 0.43 9.86 6.96
N ALA A 18 0.51 10.28 5.69
CA ALA A 18 0.00 11.56 5.26
C ALA A 18 -1.53 11.62 5.39
N ASP A 19 -2.22 10.63 4.87
CA ASP A 19 -3.68 10.52 4.93
C ASP A 19 -4.18 10.52 6.38
N LEU A 20 -3.56 9.72 7.26
CA LEU A 20 -3.88 9.68 8.69
C LEU A 20 -3.58 11.02 9.39
N ALA A 21 -2.46 11.67 9.05
CA ALA A 21 -2.11 12.97 9.64
C ALA A 21 -3.14 14.04 9.31
N GLU A 22 -3.57 14.12 8.04
CA GLU A 22 -4.59 15.06 7.58
C GLU A 22 -5.95 14.80 8.26
N GLU A 23 -6.36 13.54 8.37
CA GLU A 23 -7.64 13.20 9.00
C GLU A 23 -7.63 13.50 10.50
N LEU A 24 -6.54 13.17 11.21
CA LEU A 24 -6.39 13.53 12.63
C LEU A 24 -6.42 15.06 12.84
N ALA A 25 -5.79 15.82 11.93
CA ALA A 25 -5.86 17.29 12.00
C ALA A 25 -7.29 17.80 11.76
N ARG A 26 -8.02 17.18 10.82
CA ARG A 26 -9.45 17.48 10.57
C ARG A 26 -10.33 17.17 11.79
N CYS A 27 -9.98 16.14 12.57
CA CYS A 27 -10.64 15.79 13.83
C CYS A 27 -10.26 16.72 15.00
N GLY A 28 -9.46 17.76 14.76
CA GLY A 28 -9.08 18.76 15.77
C GLY A 28 -7.81 18.44 16.56
N HIS A 29 -7.08 17.38 16.20
CA HIS A 29 -5.80 17.06 16.85
C HIS A 29 -4.68 17.96 16.32
N LYS A 30 -3.75 18.36 17.20
CA LYS A 30 -2.51 19.03 16.81
C LYS A 30 -1.51 17.99 16.33
N VAL A 31 -1.36 17.86 15.02
CA VAL A 31 -0.54 16.83 14.41
C VAL A 31 0.87 17.34 14.07
N HIS A 32 1.87 16.61 14.54
CA HIS A 32 3.28 16.79 14.20
C HIS A 32 3.78 15.57 13.44
N VAL A 33 4.46 15.78 12.30
CA VAL A 33 5.10 14.74 11.50
C VAL A 33 6.60 14.96 11.48
N LEU A 34 7.35 13.96 11.94
CA LEU A 34 8.80 13.93 11.90
C LEU A 34 9.24 12.97 10.82
N ALA A 35 9.88 13.47 9.75
CA ALA A 35 10.23 12.68 8.58
C ALA A 35 11.42 13.28 7.81
N HIS A 36 11.87 12.58 6.76
CA HIS A 36 12.87 13.12 5.84
C HIS A 36 12.36 14.41 5.18
N PRO A 37 13.23 15.45 4.99
CA PRO A 37 12.82 16.74 4.44
C PRO A 37 12.16 16.65 3.05
N ASP A 38 12.55 15.68 2.21
CA ASP A 38 11.95 15.46 0.88
C ASP A 38 10.45 15.24 0.91
N TYR A 39 9.91 14.80 2.03
CA TYR A 39 8.47 14.55 2.15
C TYR A 39 7.65 15.80 2.49
N ARG A 40 8.29 16.96 2.78
CA ARG A 40 7.56 18.18 3.20
C ARG A 40 6.45 18.58 2.24
N HIS A 41 6.68 18.49 0.94
CA HIS A 41 5.73 18.87 -0.10
C HIS A 41 4.50 17.94 -0.20
N ARG A 42 4.53 16.78 0.46
CA ARG A 42 3.44 15.79 0.51
C ARG A 42 2.45 16.03 1.65
N PHE A 43 2.74 16.98 2.53
CA PHE A 43 1.89 17.33 3.67
C PHE A 43 1.36 18.75 3.51
N SER A 44 0.08 18.96 3.84
CA SER A 44 -0.52 20.28 3.80
C SER A 44 0.11 21.22 4.84
N HIS A 45 -0.26 22.49 4.75
CA HIS A 45 0.17 23.51 5.72
C HIS A 45 -0.49 23.35 7.10
N THR A 46 -1.57 22.58 7.21
CA THR A 46 -2.23 22.26 8.50
C THR A 46 -1.39 21.32 9.36
N ILE A 47 -0.46 20.58 8.75
CA ILE A 47 0.42 19.64 9.43
C ILE A 47 1.73 20.29 9.85
N ASN A 48 2.08 20.20 11.15
CA ASN A 48 3.34 20.68 11.67
C ASN A 48 4.47 19.70 11.28
N PHE A 49 5.10 19.95 10.14
CA PHE A 49 6.17 19.09 9.62
C PHE A 49 7.52 19.47 10.22
N HIS A 50 8.26 18.48 10.71
CA HIS A 50 9.58 18.62 11.30
C HIS A 50 10.60 17.77 10.54
N PRO A 51 11.58 18.37 9.86
CA PRO A 51 12.60 17.64 9.13
C PRO A 51 13.52 16.87 10.09
N LEU A 52 13.70 15.58 9.84
CA LEU A 52 14.56 14.70 10.61
C LEU A 52 15.51 13.94 9.68
N PRO A 53 16.84 13.91 9.94
CA PRO A 53 17.82 13.27 9.08
C PRO A 53 17.84 11.74 9.27
N VAL A 54 16.74 11.09 8.95
CA VAL A 54 16.51 9.65 9.13
C VAL A 54 17.42 8.77 8.25
N GLN A 55 18.06 9.35 7.21
CA GLN A 55 19.07 8.70 6.39
C GLN A 55 20.34 8.34 7.18
N TRP A 56 20.62 8.98 8.32
CA TRP A 56 21.75 8.63 9.19
C TRP A 56 21.61 7.24 9.83
N GLY A 57 20.43 6.64 9.74
CA GLY A 57 20.15 5.32 10.23
C GLY A 57 19.77 5.25 11.72
N ARG A 58 18.95 4.25 12.07
CA ARG A 58 18.35 4.09 13.40
C ARG A 58 19.34 3.89 14.57
N ARG A 59 20.60 3.54 14.28
CA ARG A 59 21.64 3.35 15.30
C ARG A 59 22.45 4.61 15.58
N ASN A 60 22.35 5.64 14.75
CA ASN A 60 23.12 6.88 14.89
C ASN A 60 22.75 7.61 16.18
N PRO A 61 23.74 7.90 17.08
CA PRO A 61 23.48 8.56 18.36
C PRO A 61 23.01 10.02 18.19
N LEU A 62 23.53 10.74 17.17
CA LEU A 62 23.13 12.12 16.90
C LEU A 62 21.68 12.21 16.43
N LEU A 63 21.23 11.27 15.61
CA LEU A 63 19.81 11.18 15.24
C LEU A 63 18.93 10.98 16.47
N LYS A 64 19.31 10.06 17.35
CA LYS A 64 18.57 9.81 18.60
C LYS A 64 18.56 11.02 19.52
N LEU A 65 19.68 11.71 19.67
CA LEU A 65 19.76 12.93 20.47
C LEU A 65 18.84 14.01 19.90
N ARG A 66 18.92 14.27 18.59
CA ARG A 66 18.06 15.24 17.92
C ARG A 66 16.57 14.90 18.07
N LEU A 67 16.20 13.64 17.89
CA LEU A 67 14.84 13.19 18.08
C LEU A 67 14.36 13.41 19.53
N ARG A 68 15.20 13.08 20.54
CA ARG A 68 14.88 13.35 21.95
C ARG A 68 14.66 14.83 22.24
N GLN A 69 15.53 15.71 21.72
CA GLN A 69 15.36 17.16 21.89
C GLN A 69 14.06 17.66 21.27
N MET A 70 13.72 17.18 20.06
CA MET A 70 12.48 17.54 19.41
C MET A 70 11.26 17.06 20.20
N LEU A 71 11.24 15.82 20.66
CA LEU A 71 10.14 15.26 21.43
C LEU A 71 9.94 16.00 22.78
N ARG A 72 11.03 16.37 23.48
CA ARG A 72 10.93 17.19 24.68
C ARG A 72 10.31 18.56 24.41
N LYS A 73 10.66 19.20 23.28
CA LYS A 73 10.10 20.50 22.87
C LYS A 73 8.62 20.39 22.45
N LEU A 74 8.25 19.32 21.78
CA LEU A 74 6.90 19.11 21.25
C LEU A 74 5.93 18.58 22.32
N SER A 75 6.46 17.84 23.31
CA SER A 75 5.69 17.19 24.40
C SER A 75 4.40 16.53 23.88
N PRO A 76 4.48 15.58 22.93
CA PRO A 76 3.29 14.97 22.38
C PRO A 76 2.62 14.03 23.40
N ASP A 77 1.29 13.96 23.43
CA ASP A 77 0.55 12.98 24.23
C ASP A 77 0.73 11.57 23.67
N VAL A 78 0.74 11.45 22.34
CA VAL A 78 0.90 10.18 21.64
C VAL A 78 2.05 10.27 20.64
N LEU A 79 2.96 9.31 20.70
CA LEU A 79 4.07 9.14 19.77
C LEU A 79 3.81 7.90 18.88
N HIS A 80 3.48 8.14 17.63
CA HIS A 80 3.10 7.08 16.69
C HIS A 80 4.23 6.74 15.72
N ALA A 81 4.72 5.51 15.77
CA ALA A 81 5.75 4.96 14.89
C ALA A 81 5.13 4.35 13.62
N GLN A 82 5.54 4.83 12.45
CA GLN A 82 5.15 4.25 11.19
C GLN A 82 6.22 3.27 10.68
N GLY A 83 5.96 1.97 10.86
CA GLY A 83 6.84 0.88 10.47
C GLY A 83 8.02 0.61 11.41
N SER A 84 8.75 -0.46 11.13
CA SER A 84 9.75 -1.05 12.05
C SER A 84 10.95 -0.16 12.35
N LYS A 85 11.38 0.69 11.40
CA LYS A 85 12.52 1.61 11.66
C LYS A 85 12.13 2.70 12.66
N ALA A 86 10.93 3.23 12.56
CA ALA A 86 10.38 4.21 13.48
C ALA A 86 10.15 3.59 14.88
N ALA A 87 9.55 2.39 14.93
CA ALA A 87 9.38 1.64 16.17
C ALA A 87 10.72 1.39 16.87
N ALA A 88 11.78 1.01 16.15
CA ALA A 88 13.11 0.81 16.71
C ALA A 88 13.76 2.10 17.26
N LEU A 89 13.47 3.26 16.66
CA LEU A 89 13.93 4.56 17.17
C LEU A 89 13.23 4.91 18.48
N ILE A 90 11.90 4.77 18.52
CA ILE A 90 11.08 5.09 19.70
C ILE A 90 11.39 4.12 20.85
N SER A 91 11.35 2.82 20.60
CA SER A 91 11.60 1.79 21.62
C SER A 91 12.99 1.89 22.27
N GLY A 92 13.95 2.44 21.54
CA GLY A 92 15.32 2.64 22.02
C GLY A 92 15.54 3.92 22.84
N MET A 93 14.51 4.75 23.06
CA MET A 93 14.66 6.03 23.76
C MET A 93 14.21 6.01 25.21
N GLY A 94 13.56 4.95 25.67
CA GLY A 94 12.98 4.84 27.02
C GLY A 94 11.66 5.58 27.16
N ALA A 95 10.99 5.40 28.29
CA ALA A 95 9.71 6.04 28.58
C ALA A 95 9.89 7.56 28.77
N HIS A 96 9.11 8.35 28.04
CA HIS A 96 9.11 9.81 28.11
C HIS A 96 7.76 10.38 28.60
N GLY A 97 6.94 9.56 29.25
CA GLY A 97 5.58 9.96 29.70
C GLY A 97 4.53 10.04 28.59
N ASN A 98 4.92 9.72 27.34
CA ASN A 98 4.03 9.70 26.18
C ASN A 98 3.49 8.29 25.95
N ILE A 99 2.26 8.16 25.46
CA ILE A 99 1.76 6.88 24.94
C ILE A 99 2.45 6.60 23.60
N THR A 100 3.04 5.42 23.47
CA THR A 100 3.74 4.99 22.25
C THR A 100 2.91 3.97 21.48
N VAL A 101 2.64 4.24 20.20
CA VAL A 101 1.89 3.36 19.32
C VAL A 101 2.72 3.07 18.07
N GLY A 102 2.57 1.87 17.50
CA GLY A 102 3.24 1.52 16.26
C GLY A 102 2.30 0.86 15.26
N THR A 103 2.33 1.30 13.99
CA THR A 103 1.62 0.63 12.90
C THR A 103 2.57 -0.29 12.14
N VAL A 104 2.18 -1.56 12.01
CA VAL A 104 2.89 -2.58 11.24
C VAL A 104 2.31 -2.66 9.83
N HIS A 105 3.05 -2.12 8.85
CA HIS A 105 2.62 -2.02 7.46
C HIS A 105 3.02 -3.20 6.58
N GLY A 106 3.72 -4.19 7.10
CA GLY A 106 4.16 -5.32 6.28
C GLY A 106 4.73 -6.45 7.10
N THR A 107 4.69 -7.63 6.53
CA THR A 107 5.24 -8.85 7.14
C THR A 107 6.76 -8.81 7.12
N LYS A 108 7.37 -9.01 8.26
CA LYS A 108 8.83 -9.16 8.44
C LYS A 108 9.14 -10.35 9.33
N SER A 109 10.38 -10.81 9.27
CA SER A 109 10.87 -11.90 10.12
C SER A 109 10.87 -11.60 11.62
N SER A 110 10.78 -10.33 12.02
CA SER A 110 10.77 -9.94 13.43
C SER A 110 10.04 -8.61 13.65
N HIS A 111 9.19 -8.58 14.67
CA HIS A 111 8.45 -7.40 15.14
C HIS A 111 8.87 -6.96 16.56
N LYS A 112 10.03 -7.39 17.04
CA LYS A 112 10.53 -7.18 18.42
C LYS A 112 10.53 -5.73 18.91
N ASP A 113 10.74 -4.77 17.99
CA ASP A 113 10.76 -3.35 18.37
C ASP A 113 9.35 -2.81 18.66
N PHE A 114 8.32 -3.42 18.08
CA PHE A 114 6.93 -3.10 18.40
C PHE A 114 6.48 -3.63 19.76
N CYS A 115 7.04 -4.77 20.22
CA CYS A 115 6.70 -5.34 21.53
C CYS A 115 7.07 -4.44 22.72
N LYS A 116 7.83 -3.38 22.48
CA LYS A 116 8.25 -2.40 23.50
C LYS A 116 7.41 -1.12 23.52
N LEU A 117 6.41 -1.03 22.68
CA LEU A 117 5.47 0.09 22.61
C LEU A 117 4.24 -0.22 23.48
N ASP A 118 3.47 0.79 23.83
CA ASP A 118 2.26 0.63 24.65
C ASP A 118 1.10 0.02 23.85
N GLY A 119 1.07 0.22 22.54
CA GLY A 119 0.08 -0.37 21.64
C GLY A 119 0.60 -0.58 20.22
N VAL A 120 0.00 -1.55 19.52
CA VAL A 120 0.36 -1.90 18.16
C VAL A 120 -0.88 -2.00 17.28
N ILE A 121 -0.82 -1.39 16.11
CA ILE A 121 -1.83 -1.48 15.07
C ILE A 121 -1.32 -2.44 14.00
N ALA A 122 -2.09 -3.48 13.72
CA ALA A 122 -1.89 -4.40 12.61
C ALA A 122 -2.84 -4.00 11.47
N VAL A 123 -2.31 -3.85 10.24
CA VAL A 123 -3.14 -3.45 9.09
C VAL A 123 -3.86 -4.62 8.43
N SER A 124 -3.61 -5.86 8.86
CA SER A 124 -4.27 -7.08 8.36
C SER A 124 -4.33 -8.15 9.44
N LYS A 125 -5.25 -9.12 9.29
CA LYS A 125 -5.38 -10.28 10.18
C LYS A 125 -4.10 -11.10 10.24
N GLY A 126 -3.45 -11.34 9.09
CA GLY A 126 -2.19 -12.09 9.05
C GLY A 126 -1.06 -11.40 9.81
N ILE A 127 -0.98 -10.05 9.76
CA ILE A 127 -0.03 -9.30 10.59
C ILE A 127 -0.42 -9.36 12.07
N GLN A 128 -1.70 -9.24 12.41
CA GLN A 128 -2.18 -9.33 13.78
C GLN A 128 -1.81 -10.68 14.41
N GLN A 129 -2.02 -11.78 13.70
CA GLN A 129 -1.68 -13.14 14.16
C GLN A 129 -0.17 -13.35 14.34
N ALA A 130 0.66 -12.65 13.54
CA ALA A 130 2.12 -12.72 13.65
C ALA A 130 2.71 -11.85 14.78
N LEU A 131 1.89 -11.07 15.47
CA LEU A 131 2.31 -10.18 16.54
C LEU A 131 2.04 -10.81 17.93
N SER A 132 3.08 -10.85 18.77
CA SER A 132 2.96 -11.26 20.17
C SER A 132 2.97 -10.01 21.06
N HIS A 133 1.89 -9.22 21.01
CA HIS A 133 1.75 -8.00 21.82
C HIS A 133 0.36 -7.91 22.41
N PRO A 134 0.21 -7.69 23.77
CA PRO A 134 -1.08 -7.75 24.45
C PRO A 134 -2.09 -6.69 23.94
N ASN A 135 -1.61 -5.51 23.59
CA ASN A 135 -2.43 -4.39 23.10
C ASN A 135 -2.32 -4.26 21.56
N THR A 136 -2.67 -5.31 20.83
CA THR A 136 -2.73 -5.28 19.37
C THR A 136 -4.15 -5.03 18.89
N LYS A 137 -4.33 -4.03 18.03
CA LYS A 137 -5.59 -3.74 17.34
C LYS A 137 -5.45 -3.99 15.84
N LEU A 138 -6.44 -4.64 15.26
CA LEU A 138 -6.61 -4.72 13.80
C LEU A 138 -7.32 -3.44 13.36
N ILE A 139 -6.63 -2.67 12.52
CA ILE A 139 -7.19 -1.49 11.86
C ILE A 139 -6.71 -1.53 10.40
N HIS A 140 -7.60 -1.85 9.48
CA HIS A 140 -7.29 -1.86 8.06
C HIS A 140 -6.93 -0.45 7.58
N ASN A 141 -6.08 -0.37 6.56
CA ASN A 141 -5.82 0.92 5.93
C ASN A 141 -7.10 1.46 5.28
N GLY A 142 -7.38 2.73 5.51
CA GLY A 142 -8.42 3.48 4.82
C GLY A 142 -7.80 4.50 3.88
N ILE A 143 -8.52 4.85 2.82
CA ILE A 143 -8.13 5.92 1.92
C ILE A 143 -9.27 6.91 1.73
N LYS A 144 -8.93 8.14 1.32
CA LYS A 144 -9.93 9.10 0.89
C LYS A 144 -10.46 8.67 -0.47
N PRO A 145 -11.77 8.40 -0.61
CA PRO A 145 -12.34 8.11 -1.91
C PRO A 145 -12.04 9.27 -2.88
N GLN A 146 -11.43 8.98 -4.00
CA GLN A 146 -11.17 10.00 -5.02
C GLN A 146 -12.42 10.19 -5.88
N GLY A 147 -12.82 11.45 -6.07
CA GLY A 147 -13.92 11.80 -6.97
C GLY A 147 -13.60 11.48 -8.43
N SER A 148 -14.61 11.16 -9.21
CA SER A 148 -14.52 10.77 -10.64
C SER A 148 -13.99 11.86 -11.59
N GLY A 149 -13.66 13.04 -11.09
CA GLY A 149 -13.24 14.21 -11.91
C GLY A 149 -11.76 14.54 -11.91
N ALA A 150 -10.91 13.79 -11.20
CA ALA A 150 -9.48 14.07 -11.19
C ALA A 150 -8.82 13.64 -12.52
N LYS A 151 -7.97 14.50 -13.08
CA LYS A 151 -7.24 14.23 -14.33
C LYS A 151 -6.30 13.04 -14.15
N THR A 152 -6.16 12.24 -15.20
CA THR A 152 -5.16 11.17 -15.30
C THR A 152 -3.88 11.68 -15.92
N THR A 153 -2.74 11.11 -15.55
CA THR A 153 -1.44 11.41 -16.15
C THR A 153 -1.35 10.83 -17.56
N HIS A 154 -1.98 9.69 -17.77
CA HIS A 154 -1.98 8.98 -19.05
C HIS A 154 -3.40 8.79 -19.58
N PRO A 155 -3.61 8.76 -20.91
CA PRO A 155 -4.92 8.51 -21.49
C PRO A 155 -5.41 7.09 -21.16
N ILE A 156 -6.64 7.00 -20.67
CA ILE A 156 -7.27 5.71 -20.40
C ILE A 156 -7.74 5.13 -21.74
N PRO A 157 -7.58 3.81 -21.97
CA PRO A 157 -8.13 3.15 -23.16
C PRO A 157 -9.62 3.44 -23.33
N GLY A 158 -10.05 3.69 -24.56
CA GLY A 158 -11.46 3.94 -24.86
C GLY A 158 -12.35 2.70 -24.66
N ALA A 159 -13.16 2.36 -25.67
CA ALA A 159 -14.17 1.29 -25.59
C ALA A 159 -13.63 -0.16 -25.45
N GLN A 160 -12.32 -0.39 -25.47
CA GLN A 160 -11.74 -1.73 -25.31
C GLN A 160 -11.67 -2.12 -23.83
N ALA A 161 -12.15 -3.31 -23.52
CA ALA A 161 -11.99 -3.90 -22.18
C ALA A 161 -10.51 -4.11 -21.84
N PHE A 162 -10.11 -3.78 -20.61
CA PHE A 162 -8.73 -3.91 -20.17
C PHE A 162 -8.65 -4.33 -18.70
N ALA A 163 -7.50 -4.90 -18.36
CA ALA A 163 -7.09 -5.18 -17.00
C ALA A 163 -6.03 -4.15 -16.54
N VAL A 164 -5.99 -3.90 -15.25
CA VAL A 164 -5.01 -2.99 -14.66
C VAL A 164 -4.28 -3.64 -13.51
N ALA A 165 -2.99 -3.34 -13.36
CA ALA A 165 -2.21 -3.62 -12.16
C ALA A 165 -1.53 -2.32 -11.72
N VAL A 166 -1.53 -2.05 -10.40
CA VAL A 166 -1.05 -0.77 -9.86
C VAL A 166 0.01 -1.03 -8.78
N GLY A 167 1.15 -0.37 -8.89
CA GLY A 167 2.16 -0.43 -7.85
C GLY A 167 3.56 -0.05 -8.31
N ARG A 168 4.48 0.08 -7.34
CA ARG A 168 5.89 0.30 -7.67
C ARG A 168 6.45 -0.91 -8.43
N LEU A 169 7.20 -0.65 -9.50
CA LEU A 169 7.84 -1.71 -10.30
C LEU A 169 9.06 -2.26 -9.56
N GLU A 170 8.81 -3.00 -8.48
CA GLU A 170 9.80 -3.60 -7.59
C GLU A 170 9.66 -5.13 -7.55
N PRO A 171 10.73 -5.89 -7.29
CA PRO A 171 10.70 -7.37 -7.33
C PRO A 171 9.58 -7.99 -6.50
N VAL A 172 9.25 -7.41 -5.34
CA VAL A 172 8.18 -7.90 -4.44
C VAL A 172 6.79 -7.88 -5.07
N LYS A 173 6.58 -7.03 -6.08
CA LYS A 173 5.30 -6.93 -6.81
C LYS A 173 5.11 -8.02 -7.86
N GLN A 174 6.18 -8.73 -8.21
CA GLN A 174 6.16 -9.88 -9.12
C GLN A 174 5.48 -9.59 -10.49
N PHE A 175 5.59 -8.35 -10.99
CA PHE A 175 5.01 -8.00 -12.28
C PHE A 175 5.61 -8.79 -13.43
N SER A 176 6.83 -9.31 -13.30
CA SER A 176 7.42 -10.23 -14.27
C SER A 176 6.62 -11.53 -14.42
N ASN A 177 6.08 -12.08 -13.30
CA ASN A 177 5.19 -13.24 -13.33
C ASN A 177 3.85 -12.89 -13.99
N LEU A 178 3.31 -11.71 -13.69
CA LEU A 178 2.06 -11.23 -14.32
C LEU A 178 2.21 -11.08 -15.83
N VAL A 179 3.29 -10.45 -16.29
CA VAL A 179 3.64 -10.32 -17.73
C VAL A 179 3.75 -11.69 -18.40
N SER A 180 4.46 -12.65 -17.77
CA SER A 180 4.61 -14.01 -18.32
C SER A 180 3.27 -14.74 -18.39
N ALA A 181 2.46 -14.68 -17.33
CA ALA A 181 1.13 -15.30 -17.30
C ALA A 181 0.20 -14.72 -18.38
N TRP A 182 0.18 -13.39 -18.49
CA TRP A 182 -0.66 -12.68 -19.47
C TRP A 182 -0.26 -12.98 -20.91
N ALA A 183 1.03 -12.96 -21.20
CA ALA A 183 1.56 -13.27 -22.52
C ALA A 183 1.29 -14.74 -22.94
N ALA A 184 1.31 -15.68 -21.99
CA ALA A 184 1.01 -17.09 -22.25
C ALA A 184 -0.49 -17.34 -22.49
N LEU A 185 -1.37 -16.68 -21.72
CA LEU A 185 -2.82 -16.85 -21.80
C LEU A 185 -3.45 -16.07 -22.94
N LYS A 186 -2.90 -14.92 -23.32
CA LYS A 186 -3.44 -14.02 -24.35
C LYS A 186 -4.96 -13.78 -24.19
N PRO A 187 -5.42 -13.35 -22.99
CA PRO A 187 -6.84 -13.10 -22.78
C PRO A 187 -7.33 -11.98 -23.71
N PRO A 188 -8.64 -11.86 -23.97
CA PRO A 188 -9.21 -10.80 -24.81
C PRO A 188 -9.20 -9.40 -24.15
N LEU A 189 -8.31 -9.18 -23.20
CA LEU A 189 -8.12 -7.96 -22.44
C LEU A 189 -6.68 -7.48 -22.58
N SER A 190 -6.46 -6.21 -22.85
CA SER A 190 -5.14 -5.61 -22.71
C SER A 190 -4.78 -5.42 -21.23
N LEU A 191 -3.52 -5.62 -20.87
CA LEU A 191 -3.02 -5.38 -19.52
C LEU A 191 -2.26 -4.04 -19.47
N TYR A 192 -2.61 -3.21 -18.49
CA TYR A 192 -1.91 -1.96 -18.18
C TYR A 192 -1.30 -2.06 -16.78
N ILE A 193 0.02 -1.92 -16.68
CA ILE A 193 0.73 -1.91 -15.39
C ILE A 193 1.14 -0.48 -15.10
N LEU A 194 0.46 0.15 -14.14
CA LEU A 194 0.65 1.54 -13.74
C LEU A 194 1.65 1.62 -12.59
N GLY A 195 2.70 2.36 -12.79
CA GLY A 195 3.73 2.60 -11.78
C GLY A 195 5.12 2.80 -12.37
N ASP A 196 6.08 3.04 -11.49
CA ASP A 196 7.49 3.16 -11.81
C ASP A 196 8.33 2.44 -10.74
N GLY A 197 9.60 2.14 -11.06
CA GLY A 197 10.51 1.46 -10.14
C GLY A 197 11.67 0.76 -10.83
N SER A 198 12.48 0.08 -10.02
CA SER A 198 13.74 -0.53 -10.44
C SER A 198 13.60 -1.64 -11.50
N GLU A 199 12.41 -2.22 -11.66
CA GLU A 199 12.14 -3.29 -12.63
C GLU A 199 11.61 -2.77 -14.00
N ALA A 200 11.43 -1.44 -14.18
CA ALA A 200 10.79 -0.88 -15.37
C ALA A 200 11.42 -1.35 -16.68
N ASP A 201 12.74 -1.22 -16.80
CA ASP A 201 13.46 -1.60 -18.04
C ASP A 201 13.48 -3.09 -18.27
N LYS A 202 13.57 -3.90 -17.21
CA LYS A 202 13.49 -5.36 -17.30
C LYS A 202 12.11 -5.81 -17.77
N LEU A 203 11.05 -5.19 -17.29
CA LEU A 203 9.67 -5.49 -17.70
C LEU A 203 9.45 -5.10 -19.17
N LYS A 204 9.94 -3.95 -19.62
CA LYS A 204 9.90 -3.54 -21.04
C LYS A 204 10.61 -4.57 -21.93
N ALA A 205 11.84 -4.95 -21.58
CA ALA A 205 12.59 -5.95 -22.32
C ALA A 205 11.91 -7.33 -22.32
N GLN A 206 11.26 -7.72 -21.22
CA GLN A 206 10.48 -8.96 -21.12
C GLN A 206 9.26 -8.94 -22.05
N ILE A 207 8.48 -7.87 -22.06
CA ILE A 207 7.31 -7.68 -22.92
C ILE A 207 7.72 -7.79 -24.40
N GLN A 208 8.81 -7.10 -24.79
CA GLN A 208 9.35 -7.15 -26.14
C GLN A 208 9.79 -8.56 -26.53
N ARG A 209 10.56 -9.25 -25.68
CA ARG A 209 11.01 -10.63 -25.93
C ARG A 209 9.84 -11.60 -26.11
N LEU A 210 8.70 -11.35 -25.44
CA LEU A 210 7.50 -12.18 -25.55
C LEU A 210 6.59 -11.76 -26.71
N GLY A 211 6.93 -10.71 -27.47
CA GLY A 211 6.10 -10.16 -28.55
C GLY A 211 4.73 -9.69 -28.07
N ALA A 212 4.67 -9.14 -26.84
CA ALA A 212 3.42 -8.82 -26.16
C ALA A 212 3.09 -7.31 -26.14
N GLU A 213 3.88 -6.48 -26.84
CA GLU A 213 3.74 -5.01 -26.81
C GLU A 213 2.40 -4.51 -27.33
N SER A 214 1.69 -5.27 -28.13
CA SER A 214 0.37 -4.91 -28.63
C SER A 214 -0.70 -4.91 -27.54
N PHE A 215 -0.58 -5.78 -26.52
CA PHE A 215 -1.61 -5.99 -25.49
C PHE A 215 -1.11 -5.91 -24.04
N ILE A 216 0.19 -5.71 -23.78
CA ILE A 216 0.74 -5.39 -22.45
C ILE A 216 1.44 -4.04 -22.51
N LYS A 217 1.01 -3.10 -21.67
CA LYS A 217 1.47 -1.72 -21.66
C LYS A 217 2.02 -1.32 -20.29
N LEU A 218 3.09 -0.53 -20.30
CA LEU A 218 3.68 0.12 -19.13
C LEU A 218 3.60 1.64 -19.33
N PRO A 219 2.48 2.29 -19.01
CA PRO A 219 2.33 3.74 -19.20
C PRO A 219 3.31 4.54 -18.34
N GLY A 220 3.71 4.00 -17.19
CA GLY A 220 4.52 4.69 -16.20
C GLY A 220 3.72 5.01 -14.93
N TYR A 221 4.24 5.96 -14.14
CA TYR A 221 3.58 6.40 -12.92
C TYR A 221 2.27 7.14 -13.24
N GLU A 222 1.23 6.83 -12.46
CA GLU A 222 -0.10 7.45 -12.58
C GLU A 222 -0.52 8.07 -11.25
N ASP A 223 -0.83 9.36 -11.27
CA ASP A 223 -1.27 10.10 -10.09
C ASP A 223 -2.68 9.71 -9.63
N ASN A 224 -3.53 9.33 -10.59
CA ASN A 224 -4.92 8.95 -10.33
C ASN A 224 -5.25 7.54 -10.84
N PRO A 225 -4.74 6.49 -10.20
CA PRO A 225 -5.04 5.12 -10.59
C PRO A 225 -6.53 4.77 -10.42
N THR A 226 -7.25 5.48 -9.56
CA THR A 226 -8.69 5.26 -9.34
C THR A 226 -9.51 5.48 -10.61
N ALA A 227 -9.16 6.47 -11.43
CA ALA A 227 -9.86 6.71 -12.70
C ALA A 227 -9.68 5.56 -13.70
N TRP A 228 -8.53 4.90 -13.69
CA TRP A 228 -8.28 3.68 -14.45
C TRP A 228 -9.08 2.50 -13.90
N LEU A 229 -9.06 2.31 -12.58
CA LEU A 229 -9.78 1.24 -11.89
C LEU A 229 -11.30 1.31 -12.10
N GLN A 230 -11.88 2.50 -12.16
CA GLN A 230 -13.30 2.71 -12.44
C GLN A 230 -13.73 2.19 -13.82
N GLN A 231 -12.81 2.12 -14.77
CA GLN A 231 -13.08 1.69 -16.15
C GLN A 231 -12.52 0.30 -16.47
N ALA A 232 -11.62 -0.21 -15.64
CA ALA A 232 -11.03 -1.52 -15.83
C ALA A 232 -12.04 -2.65 -15.60
N SER A 233 -11.90 -3.71 -16.37
CA SER A 233 -12.69 -4.95 -16.18
C SER A 233 -12.23 -5.71 -14.93
N VAL A 234 -10.95 -5.63 -14.60
CA VAL A 234 -10.33 -6.31 -13.45
C VAL A 234 -9.04 -5.63 -13.05
N CYS A 235 -8.76 -5.61 -11.74
CA CYS A 235 -7.46 -5.28 -11.17
C CYS A 235 -6.73 -6.56 -10.77
N VAL A 236 -5.43 -6.66 -11.09
CA VAL A 236 -4.62 -7.82 -10.73
C VAL A 236 -3.52 -7.44 -9.77
N ILE A 237 -3.43 -8.16 -8.64
CA ILE A 237 -2.37 -8.05 -7.64
C ILE A 237 -1.55 -9.32 -7.69
N SER A 238 -0.31 -9.22 -8.18
CA SER A 238 0.61 -10.36 -8.38
C SER A 238 1.68 -10.47 -7.30
N SER A 239 1.62 -9.64 -6.26
CA SER A 239 2.67 -9.48 -5.26
C SER A 239 3.03 -10.79 -4.55
N GLU A 240 4.32 -10.94 -4.20
CA GLU A 240 4.82 -12.03 -3.36
C GLU A 240 4.35 -11.88 -1.90
N ARG A 241 4.32 -10.64 -1.42
CA ARG A 241 3.93 -10.29 -0.05
C ARG A 241 3.47 -8.84 0.04
N GLU A 242 2.47 -8.63 0.87
CA GLU A 242 1.91 -7.32 1.21
C GLU A 242 1.56 -7.27 2.70
N GLY A 243 1.42 -6.07 3.22
CA GLY A 243 0.76 -5.86 4.51
C GLY A 243 -0.74 -5.68 4.34
N PHE A 244 -1.10 -4.65 3.57
CA PHE A 244 -2.46 -4.36 3.11
C PHE A 244 -2.33 -3.46 1.85
N PRO A 245 -2.50 -4.01 0.65
CA PRO A 245 -2.21 -3.28 -0.58
C PRO A 245 -3.14 -2.08 -0.80
N TYR A 246 -2.60 -0.91 -1.07
CA TYR A 246 -3.41 0.27 -1.43
C TYR A 246 -4.20 0.04 -2.71
N ALA A 247 -3.59 -0.61 -3.72
CA ALA A 247 -4.26 -0.97 -4.96
C ALA A 247 -5.53 -1.82 -4.75
N LEU A 248 -5.56 -2.68 -3.71
CA LEU A 248 -6.75 -3.44 -3.32
C LEU A 248 -7.87 -2.50 -2.85
N ILE A 249 -7.55 -1.57 -1.96
CA ILE A 249 -8.54 -0.62 -1.43
C ILE A 249 -9.06 0.28 -2.56
N GLU A 250 -8.15 0.81 -3.37
CA GLU A 250 -8.48 1.67 -4.51
C GLU A 250 -9.39 0.94 -5.51
N ALA A 251 -9.09 -0.33 -5.81
CA ALA A 251 -9.92 -1.16 -6.70
C ALA A 251 -11.31 -1.42 -6.12
N LEU A 252 -11.39 -1.86 -4.85
CA LEU A 252 -12.67 -2.15 -4.21
C LEU A 252 -13.56 -0.91 -4.09
N LEU A 253 -12.99 0.25 -3.72
CA LEU A 253 -13.72 1.52 -3.67
C LEU A 253 -14.14 2.02 -5.06
N ALA A 254 -13.37 1.70 -6.11
CA ALA A 254 -13.74 1.96 -7.51
C ALA A 254 -14.74 0.93 -8.06
N ARG A 255 -15.16 -0.07 -7.26
CA ARG A 255 -15.99 -1.21 -7.66
C ARG A 255 -15.36 -2.01 -8.82
N CYS A 256 -14.04 -2.04 -8.92
CA CYS A 256 -13.27 -2.84 -9.85
C CYS A 256 -13.03 -4.23 -9.25
N PRO A 257 -13.42 -5.32 -9.91
CA PRO A 257 -13.10 -6.67 -9.46
C PRO A 257 -11.61 -6.89 -9.30
N VAL A 258 -11.20 -7.68 -8.31
CA VAL A 258 -9.80 -7.93 -8.01
C VAL A 258 -9.48 -9.42 -8.07
N LEU A 259 -8.40 -9.77 -8.77
CA LEU A 259 -7.75 -11.08 -8.70
C LEU A 259 -6.39 -10.90 -8.03
N SER A 260 -6.08 -11.75 -7.06
CA SER A 260 -4.87 -11.54 -6.24
C SER A 260 -4.13 -12.84 -5.95
N THR A 261 -2.81 -12.75 -5.85
CA THR A 261 -2.03 -13.72 -5.07
C THR A 261 -2.48 -13.69 -3.60
N PRO A 262 -2.26 -14.76 -2.81
CA PRO A 262 -2.74 -14.86 -1.43
C PRO A 262 -1.90 -14.02 -0.46
N VAL A 263 -1.94 -12.70 -0.66
CA VAL A 263 -1.24 -11.74 0.19
C VAL A 263 -2.17 -11.22 1.31
N ASN A 264 -1.57 -10.76 2.41
CA ASN A 264 -2.34 -10.11 3.48
C ASN A 264 -3.16 -8.95 2.92
N GLY A 265 -4.32 -8.72 3.53
CA GLY A 265 -5.32 -7.78 3.01
C GLY A 265 -6.21 -8.42 1.94
N ALA A 266 -5.65 -9.04 0.91
CA ALA A 266 -6.44 -9.79 -0.06
C ALA A 266 -7.12 -11.02 0.61
N LEU A 267 -6.36 -11.76 1.42
CA LEU A 267 -6.89 -12.86 2.25
C LEU A 267 -7.95 -12.42 3.26
N ASP A 268 -7.95 -11.16 3.68
CA ASP A 268 -8.91 -10.62 4.64
C ASP A 268 -10.25 -10.27 4.00
N LEU A 269 -10.24 -9.90 2.70
CA LEU A 269 -11.34 -9.21 2.04
C LEU A 269 -11.93 -9.95 0.84
N LEU A 270 -11.11 -10.68 0.07
CA LEU A 270 -11.56 -11.29 -1.17
C LEU A 270 -12.08 -12.71 -0.95
N PRO A 271 -13.08 -13.15 -1.74
CA PRO A 271 -13.52 -14.53 -1.74
C PRO A 271 -12.44 -15.46 -2.29
N ALA A 272 -12.46 -16.72 -1.86
CA ALA A 272 -11.40 -17.69 -2.16
C ALA A 272 -11.15 -17.89 -3.66
N GLU A 273 -12.20 -17.85 -4.48
CA GLU A 273 -12.14 -17.97 -5.94
C GLU A 273 -11.40 -16.80 -6.63
N SER A 274 -11.26 -15.67 -5.94
CA SER A 274 -10.49 -14.49 -6.42
C SER A 274 -9.02 -14.55 -6.03
N LEU A 275 -8.60 -15.58 -5.31
CA LEU A 275 -7.25 -15.76 -4.80
C LEU A 275 -6.53 -16.90 -5.49
N ALA A 276 -5.30 -16.68 -5.91
CA ALA A 276 -4.41 -17.78 -6.33
C ALA A 276 -4.10 -18.70 -5.13
N THR A 277 -3.87 -19.97 -5.40
CA THR A 277 -3.56 -20.97 -4.36
C THR A 277 -2.20 -20.75 -3.70
N ALA A 278 -1.31 -20.04 -4.39
CA ALA A 278 0.04 -19.70 -3.93
C ALA A 278 0.51 -18.40 -4.63
N THR A 279 1.63 -17.84 -4.16
CA THR A 279 2.37 -16.83 -4.91
C THR A 279 3.16 -17.50 -6.06
N GLY A 280 3.45 -16.74 -7.13
CA GLY A 280 4.26 -17.19 -8.24
C GLY A 280 3.46 -17.41 -9.54
N LEU A 281 4.21 -17.71 -10.61
CA LEU A 281 3.70 -17.72 -11.98
C LEU A 281 2.57 -18.71 -12.19
N ASN A 282 2.76 -19.98 -11.86
CA ASN A 282 1.81 -21.05 -12.20
C ASN A 282 0.46 -20.87 -11.52
N ALA A 283 0.46 -20.53 -10.21
CA ALA A 283 -0.78 -20.31 -9.47
C ALA A 283 -1.53 -19.06 -9.96
N LEU A 284 -0.80 -18.00 -10.28
CA LEU A 284 -1.37 -16.80 -10.88
C LEU A 284 -1.96 -17.10 -12.26
N GLN A 285 -1.26 -17.83 -13.10
CA GLN A 285 -1.73 -18.22 -14.43
C GLN A 285 -3.00 -19.07 -14.35
N THR A 286 -3.07 -20.04 -13.43
CA THR A 286 -4.27 -20.84 -13.19
C THR A 286 -5.45 -19.96 -12.78
N LEU A 287 -5.27 -19.05 -11.81
CA LEU A 287 -6.32 -18.11 -11.39
C LEU A 287 -6.83 -17.29 -12.58
N LEU A 288 -5.93 -16.68 -13.34
CA LEU A 288 -6.27 -15.82 -14.46
C LEU A 288 -7.00 -16.59 -15.57
N SER A 289 -6.58 -17.84 -15.89
CA SER A 289 -7.22 -18.65 -16.92
C SER A 289 -8.67 -18.99 -16.60
N VAL A 290 -9.00 -19.18 -15.34
CA VAL A 290 -10.37 -19.48 -14.89
C VAL A 290 -11.23 -18.22 -14.80
N GLN A 291 -10.72 -17.18 -14.14
CA GLN A 291 -11.54 -16.03 -13.77
C GLN A 291 -11.71 -15.00 -14.90
N LEU A 292 -10.78 -14.94 -15.86
CA LEU A 292 -10.93 -14.04 -17.01
C LEU A 292 -11.84 -14.60 -18.10
N ALA A 293 -12.31 -15.83 -17.97
CA ALA A 293 -13.33 -16.40 -18.87
C ALA A 293 -14.70 -15.72 -18.71
N ASP A 294 -15.05 -15.27 -17.49
CA ASP A 294 -16.30 -14.53 -17.19
C ASP A 294 -16.07 -13.39 -16.18
N PRO A 295 -15.58 -12.22 -16.62
CA PRO A 295 -15.40 -11.06 -15.74
C PRO A 295 -16.71 -10.54 -15.13
N GLY A 296 -17.85 -10.81 -15.74
CA GLY A 296 -19.15 -10.39 -15.22
C GLY A 296 -19.55 -11.18 -13.96
N SER A 297 -19.28 -12.49 -13.94
CA SER A 297 -19.47 -13.33 -12.76
C SER A 297 -18.54 -12.92 -11.63
N LEU A 298 -17.26 -12.64 -11.94
CA LEU A 298 -16.29 -12.16 -10.97
C LEU A 298 -16.76 -10.87 -10.26
N ARG A 299 -17.33 -9.93 -11.00
CA ARG A 299 -17.85 -8.68 -10.42
C ARG A 299 -19.00 -8.94 -9.44
N LYS A 300 -19.91 -9.85 -9.81
CA LYS A 300 -21.05 -10.23 -8.94
C LYS A 300 -20.59 -10.91 -7.66
N SER A 301 -19.61 -11.80 -7.73
CA SER A 301 -19.08 -12.50 -6.54
C SER A 301 -18.42 -11.56 -5.54
N GLN A 302 -17.95 -10.38 -5.97
CA GLN A 302 -17.28 -9.40 -5.11
C GLN A 302 -18.17 -8.23 -4.67
N GLU A 303 -19.47 -8.27 -4.90
CA GLU A 303 -20.38 -7.18 -4.52
C GLU A 303 -20.31 -6.88 -3.02
N ALA A 304 -20.29 -7.89 -2.16
CA ALA A 304 -20.14 -7.74 -0.73
C ALA A 304 -18.78 -7.10 -0.33
N CYS A 305 -17.71 -7.34 -1.11
CA CYS A 305 -16.41 -6.72 -0.88
C CYS A 305 -16.45 -5.22 -1.18
N PHE A 306 -17.14 -4.80 -2.24
CA PHE A 306 -17.32 -3.39 -2.58
C PHE A 306 -18.12 -2.64 -1.51
N GLU A 307 -19.22 -3.24 -1.03
CA GLU A 307 -20.01 -2.68 0.06
C GLU A 307 -19.22 -2.58 1.37
N HIS A 308 -18.44 -3.61 1.69
CA HIS A 308 -17.54 -3.58 2.85
C HIS A 308 -16.50 -2.47 2.72
N ALA A 309 -15.83 -2.34 1.56
CA ALA A 309 -14.84 -1.31 1.32
C ALA A 309 -15.40 0.10 1.49
N SER A 310 -16.60 0.36 0.97
CA SER A 310 -17.24 1.68 1.06
C SER A 310 -17.55 2.10 2.51
N ARG A 311 -17.77 1.14 3.42
CA ARG A 311 -18.03 1.40 4.83
C ARG A 311 -16.76 1.43 5.68
N GLU A 312 -15.85 0.47 5.47
CA GLU A 312 -14.77 0.16 6.42
C GLU A 312 -13.37 0.58 5.94
N LEU A 313 -13.18 0.82 4.62
CA LEU A 313 -11.86 1.12 4.06
C LEU A 313 -11.69 2.60 3.66
N THR A 314 -12.45 3.46 4.28
CA THR A 314 -12.32 4.91 4.13
C THR A 314 -11.47 5.51 5.26
N LEU A 315 -10.87 6.68 5.04
CA LEU A 315 -10.14 7.39 6.11
C LEU A 315 -11.01 7.67 7.34
N LYS A 316 -12.30 7.94 7.11
CA LYS A 316 -13.25 8.21 8.19
C LYS A 316 -13.52 6.96 9.05
N ALA A 317 -13.47 5.77 8.45
CA ALA A 317 -13.68 4.51 9.17
C ALA A 317 -12.41 4.06 9.92
N MET A 318 -11.23 4.39 9.39
CA MET A 318 -9.93 4.12 10.00
C MET A 318 -9.69 5.00 11.23
#